data_f3d015a4aa201259297dc2dd0f6f1516
#
_entry.id   f3d015a4aa201259297dc2dd0f6f1516
#
_cell.length_a   1.000
_cell.length_b   1.000
_cell.length_c   1.000
_cell.angle_alpha   90.00
_cell.angle_beta   90.00
_cell.angle_gamma   90.00
#
_symmetry.space_group_name_H-M   'P 1'
#
loop_
_entity.id
_entity.type
_entity.pdbx_description
1 polymer ?
#
loop_
_entity_poly.entity_id
_entity_poly.type
_entity_poly.pdbx_seq_one_letter_code
_entity_poly.pdbx_strand_id
1 'polypeptide(L)'
;MIMRAALYNGQKSIEMTELPTPKAGENDIVVKNIYASICGTDVAVYEHGPGTGHRITVGSEFGHEMVSEVVQVGKNVKDIKLGDRVYPYPRLAKGDSKPAGTTRGFSEYVLIPNAELGKGVYAVPDEISSKEASLIEPFTVGCRAARRSFPGKGENAIVFGAGTIGIAAAIALKFFGCDKVMICDVSDFRLNKAKELGFEICNNGKEDIKAKAQKIFDGAVSALGETCDVDIYIDAAGADGIIENYQSMGKINSRMVVV
;
A
#
# COMPACT_ATOMS: atom_id res chain seq x y z
N MET A 1 15.84 28.18 -8.40
CA MET A 1 14.48 28.12 -7.79
C MET A 1 14.63 27.35 -6.48
N ILE A 2 13.85 27.70 -5.47
CA ILE A 2 13.84 27.06 -4.14
C ILE A 2 12.53 26.29 -4.02
N MET A 3 12.52 25.14 -3.34
CA MET A 3 11.35 24.31 -3.06
C MET A 3 11.24 24.02 -1.56
N ARG A 4 10.05 23.75 -1.07
CA ARG A 4 9.83 23.24 0.28
C ARG A 4 9.95 21.72 0.30
N ALA A 5 10.55 21.20 1.37
CA ALA A 5 10.69 19.76 1.61
C ALA A 5 10.58 19.46 3.10
N ALA A 6 10.04 18.29 3.42
CA ALA A 6 10.09 17.76 4.77
C ALA A 6 11.35 16.91 4.95
N LEU A 7 12.17 17.23 5.95
CA LEU A 7 13.34 16.45 6.32
C LEU A 7 13.07 15.64 7.58
N TYR A 8 13.52 14.40 7.56
CA TYR A 8 13.56 13.55 8.74
C TYR A 8 14.81 13.85 9.57
N ASN A 9 14.67 14.49 10.73
CA ASN A 9 15.78 14.89 11.60
C ASN A 9 16.01 13.96 12.79
N GLY A 10 15.42 12.76 12.74
CA GLY A 10 15.52 11.77 13.80
C GLY A 10 14.16 11.44 14.41
N GLN A 11 14.16 10.54 15.40
CA GLN A 11 12.94 10.10 16.06
C GLN A 11 12.11 11.27 16.58
N LYS A 12 10.82 11.30 16.23
CA LYS A 12 9.84 12.35 16.55
C LYS A 12 10.20 13.76 16.05
N SER A 13 11.09 13.84 15.04
CA SER A 13 11.56 15.11 14.51
C SER A 13 11.47 15.16 12.98
N ILE A 14 10.57 16.00 12.49
CA ILE A 14 10.42 16.36 11.07
C ILE A 14 10.45 17.87 10.98
N GLU A 15 11.23 18.39 10.03
CA GLU A 15 11.37 19.81 9.80
C GLU A 15 10.98 20.16 8.37
N MET A 16 10.18 21.21 8.20
CA MET A 16 9.95 21.82 6.90
C MET A 16 11.08 22.79 6.60
N THR A 17 11.77 22.58 5.49
CA THR A 17 12.92 23.39 5.08
C THR A 17 12.84 23.79 3.62
N GLU A 18 13.70 24.71 3.23
CA GLU A 18 13.88 25.13 1.84
C GLU A 18 15.14 24.49 1.25
N LEU A 19 14.99 23.86 0.11
CA LEU A 19 16.07 23.21 -0.63
C LEU A 19 16.16 23.76 -2.07
N PRO A 20 17.31 23.67 -2.73
CA PRO A 20 17.40 23.94 -4.17
C PRO A 20 16.49 22.97 -4.95
N THR A 21 15.68 23.52 -5.87
CA THR A 21 14.90 22.70 -6.80
C THR A 21 15.84 21.88 -7.67
N PRO A 22 15.63 20.56 -7.82
CA PRO A 22 16.45 19.71 -8.66
C PRO A 22 16.34 20.09 -10.14
N LYS A 23 17.34 19.70 -10.93
CA LYS A 23 17.35 19.87 -12.39
C LYS A 23 17.50 18.52 -13.05
N ALA A 24 16.73 18.28 -14.13
CA ALA A 24 16.84 17.07 -14.91
C ALA A 24 18.18 17.03 -15.67
N GLY A 25 18.88 15.90 -15.57
CA GLY A 25 19.93 15.53 -16.48
C GLY A 25 19.38 14.99 -17.82
N GLU A 26 20.27 14.54 -18.71
CA GLU A 26 19.87 14.11 -20.05
C GLU A 26 18.91 12.92 -20.07
N ASN A 27 18.95 12.04 -19.07
CA ASN A 27 18.13 10.82 -18.96
C ASN A 27 17.07 10.90 -17.85
N ASP A 28 16.92 12.07 -17.22
CA ASP A 28 16.13 12.24 -16.01
C ASP A 28 14.85 13.03 -16.29
N ILE A 29 13.91 12.95 -15.37
CA ILE A 29 12.79 13.89 -15.30
C ILE A 29 12.80 14.58 -13.92
N VAL A 30 12.22 15.77 -13.85
CA VAL A 30 11.80 16.39 -12.60
C VAL A 30 10.27 16.37 -12.59
N VAL A 31 9.73 15.92 -11.49
CA VAL A 31 8.29 15.93 -11.24
C VAL A 31 7.94 16.87 -10.11
N LYS A 32 6.77 17.50 -10.20
CA LYS A 32 6.16 18.29 -9.12
C LYS A 32 5.11 17.42 -8.44
N ASN A 33 5.22 17.22 -7.13
CA ASN A 33 4.25 16.46 -6.37
C ASN A 33 2.92 17.21 -6.31
N ILE A 34 1.83 16.50 -6.61
CA ILE A 34 0.45 17.02 -6.53
C ILE A 34 -0.17 16.60 -5.20
N TYR A 35 -0.09 15.31 -4.89
CA TYR A 35 -0.52 14.71 -3.62
C TYR A 35 0.51 13.67 -3.16
N ALA A 36 0.61 13.53 -1.85
CA ALA A 36 1.32 12.43 -1.21
C ALA A 36 0.49 11.93 -0.02
N SER A 37 0.54 10.64 0.25
CA SER A 37 -0.04 10.03 1.44
C SER A 37 1.04 9.61 2.44
N ILE A 38 0.64 9.40 3.68
CA ILE A 38 1.52 8.98 4.78
C ILE A 38 1.35 7.47 4.96
N CYS A 39 2.43 6.74 4.77
CA CYS A 39 2.48 5.30 5.00
C CYS A 39 2.65 4.97 6.49
N GLY A 40 2.18 3.80 6.92
CA GLY A 40 2.49 3.27 8.25
C GLY A 40 3.98 3.14 8.52
N THR A 41 4.80 2.91 7.47
CA THR A 41 6.27 2.87 7.59
C THR A 41 6.89 4.24 7.87
N ASP A 42 6.30 5.33 7.36
CA ASP A 42 6.72 6.71 7.70
C ASP A 42 6.43 6.99 9.18
N VAL A 43 5.27 6.56 9.66
CA VAL A 43 4.88 6.69 11.09
C VAL A 43 5.82 5.87 11.97
N ALA A 44 6.14 4.63 11.59
CA ALA A 44 7.07 3.78 12.35
C ALA A 44 8.47 4.41 12.45
N VAL A 45 8.98 4.97 11.36
CA VAL A 45 10.26 5.70 11.36
C VAL A 45 10.20 6.94 12.25
N TYR A 46 9.11 7.69 12.18
CA TYR A 46 8.91 8.86 13.02
C TYR A 46 8.89 8.50 14.50
N GLU A 47 8.11 7.49 14.89
CA GLU A 47 7.92 7.11 16.30
C GLU A 47 9.11 6.36 16.90
N HIS A 48 9.76 5.48 16.11
CA HIS A 48 10.73 4.51 16.63
C HIS A 48 12.15 4.65 16.06
N GLY A 49 12.34 5.53 15.08
CA GLY A 49 13.65 5.80 14.50
C GLY A 49 13.97 4.98 13.23
N PRO A 50 15.15 5.24 12.62
CA PRO A 50 15.56 4.60 11.37
C PRO A 50 15.68 3.08 11.50
N GLY A 51 15.20 2.37 10.47
CA GLY A 51 15.28 0.90 10.39
C GLY A 51 14.06 0.17 10.91
N THR A 52 13.06 0.86 11.45
CA THR A 52 11.81 0.24 11.92
C THR A 52 10.75 0.09 10.83
N GLY A 53 10.53 1.08 10.00
CA GLY A 53 9.60 1.02 8.87
C GLY A 53 10.35 0.88 7.55
N HIS A 54 11.13 1.88 7.21
CA HIS A 54 12.00 1.86 6.04
C HIS A 54 13.36 2.51 6.34
N ARG A 55 14.31 2.30 5.44
CA ARG A 55 15.65 2.89 5.60
C ARG A 55 15.62 4.36 5.23
N ILE A 56 15.98 5.20 6.18
CA ILE A 56 16.12 6.64 6.01
C ILE A 56 17.37 7.13 6.72
N THR A 57 18.01 8.16 6.18
CA THR A 57 19.13 8.85 6.80
C THR A 57 18.63 10.12 7.46
N VAL A 58 19.08 10.42 8.68
CA VAL A 58 18.80 11.69 9.33
C VAL A 58 19.30 12.85 8.46
N GLY A 59 18.49 13.88 8.31
CA GLY A 59 18.74 15.03 7.44
C GLY A 59 18.30 14.80 5.98
N SER A 60 17.66 13.68 5.64
CA SER A 60 17.17 13.43 4.28
C SER A 60 15.67 13.68 4.14
N GLU A 61 15.27 14.01 2.91
CA GLU A 61 13.88 14.06 2.47
C GLU A 61 13.25 12.65 2.55
N PHE A 62 11.94 12.56 2.79
CA PHE A 62 11.26 11.28 2.91
C PHE A 62 9.84 11.26 2.30
N GLY A 63 9.09 10.15 2.51
CA GLY A 63 7.82 9.89 1.84
C GLY A 63 8.01 9.11 0.53
N HIS A 64 7.03 8.29 0.18
CA HIS A 64 7.14 7.39 -0.98
C HIS A 64 5.80 7.09 -1.68
N GLU A 65 4.69 7.56 -1.16
CA GLU A 65 3.35 7.42 -1.74
C GLU A 65 2.96 8.76 -2.37
N MET A 66 3.19 8.94 -3.67
CA MET A 66 2.95 10.22 -4.33
C MET A 66 2.39 10.07 -5.74
N VAL A 67 1.67 11.08 -6.19
CA VAL A 67 1.33 11.33 -7.58
C VAL A 67 1.84 12.70 -7.98
N SER A 68 2.37 12.80 -9.17
CA SER A 68 3.14 13.97 -9.59
C SER A 68 2.84 14.36 -11.03
N GLU A 69 3.20 15.59 -11.39
CA GLU A 69 3.20 16.12 -12.76
C GLU A 69 4.64 16.30 -13.25
N VAL A 70 4.92 15.92 -14.47
CA VAL A 70 6.25 16.08 -15.09
C VAL A 70 6.47 17.55 -15.46
N VAL A 71 7.52 18.16 -14.91
CA VAL A 71 7.85 19.58 -15.12
C VAL A 71 9.18 19.83 -15.84
N GLN A 72 10.06 18.82 -15.92
CA GLN A 72 11.26 18.83 -16.75
C GLN A 72 11.49 17.45 -17.33
N VAL A 73 11.98 17.38 -18.58
CA VAL A 73 12.27 16.13 -19.30
C VAL A 73 13.65 16.24 -19.93
N GLY A 74 14.50 15.26 -19.65
CA GLY A 74 15.83 15.14 -20.25
C GLY A 74 15.74 14.76 -21.74
N LYS A 75 16.69 15.20 -22.53
CA LYS A 75 16.67 15.06 -24.02
C LYS A 75 16.64 13.60 -24.52
N ASN A 76 17.09 12.64 -23.69
CA ASN A 76 17.15 11.23 -24.03
C ASN A 76 15.93 10.45 -23.52
N VAL A 77 15.07 11.06 -22.71
CA VAL A 77 13.87 10.42 -22.15
C VAL A 77 12.83 10.26 -23.25
N LYS A 78 12.27 9.08 -23.38
CA LYS A 78 11.25 8.74 -24.38
C LYS A 78 9.91 8.50 -23.70
N ASP A 79 8.83 8.78 -24.45
CA ASP A 79 7.45 8.44 -24.08
C ASP A 79 6.94 9.14 -22.80
N ILE A 80 7.68 10.12 -22.27
CA ILE A 80 7.30 10.99 -21.16
C ILE A 80 7.43 12.45 -21.62
N LYS A 81 6.42 13.27 -21.35
CA LYS A 81 6.38 14.68 -21.75
C LYS A 81 5.95 15.59 -20.61
N LEU A 82 6.20 16.88 -20.79
CA LEU A 82 5.77 17.92 -19.85
C LEU A 82 4.24 17.87 -19.66
N GLY A 83 3.81 17.97 -18.40
CA GLY A 83 2.41 17.92 -18.02
C GLY A 83 1.84 16.52 -17.83
N ASP A 84 2.56 15.45 -18.16
CA ASP A 84 2.10 14.08 -17.89
C ASP A 84 1.93 13.88 -16.39
N ARG A 85 0.78 13.31 -16.01
CA ARG A 85 0.57 12.84 -14.63
C ARG A 85 1.16 11.46 -14.47
N VAL A 86 2.00 11.29 -13.44
CA VAL A 86 2.76 10.07 -13.25
C VAL A 86 2.76 9.62 -11.79
N TYR A 87 2.88 8.31 -11.63
CA TYR A 87 3.20 7.65 -10.38
C TYR A 87 4.66 7.16 -10.44
N PRO A 88 5.57 7.77 -9.67
CA PRO A 88 6.93 7.27 -9.53
C PRO A 88 6.97 6.06 -8.59
N TYR A 89 7.42 4.91 -9.08
CA TYR A 89 7.48 3.68 -8.30
C TYR A 89 8.66 3.70 -7.31
N PRO A 90 8.44 3.60 -6.00
CA PRO A 90 9.46 3.88 -4.98
C PRO A 90 10.75 3.08 -5.09
N ARG A 91 10.70 1.85 -5.59
CA ARG A 91 11.88 0.99 -5.69
C ARG A 91 12.77 1.31 -6.89
N LEU A 92 12.22 1.85 -7.95
CA LEU A 92 12.94 2.08 -9.21
C LEU A 92 13.17 3.56 -9.49
N ALA A 93 12.21 4.41 -9.13
CA ALA A 93 12.28 5.85 -9.39
C ALA A 93 13.38 6.61 -8.61
N LYS A 94 13.99 6.02 -7.60
CA LYS A 94 15.02 6.66 -6.78
C LYS A 94 16.45 6.49 -7.32
N GLY A 95 16.64 5.73 -8.39
CA GLY A 95 17.94 5.56 -9.05
C GLY A 95 18.94 4.64 -8.34
N ASP A 96 18.54 4.01 -7.24
CA ASP A 96 19.36 3.03 -6.55
C ASP A 96 18.63 1.68 -6.43
N SER A 97 19.38 0.60 -6.23
CA SER A 97 18.84 -0.76 -6.11
C SER A 97 18.45 -1.16 -4.70
N LYS A 98 18.62 -0.28 -3.70
CA LYS A 98 18.34 -0.60 -2.30
C LYS A 98 16.84 -0.78 -2.09
N PRO A 99 16.39 -1.88 -1.50
CA PRO A 99 14.99 -2.08 -1.18
C PRO A 99 14.55 -1.11 -0.07
N ALA A 100 13.32 -0.70 -0.12
CA ALA A 100 12.67 0.24 0.79
C ALA A 100 13.48 1.54 1.01
N GLY A 101 12.84 2.63 0.90
CA GLY A 101 13.43 3.93 1.09
C GLY A 101 12.51 5.00 0.53
N THR A 102 12.86 6.22 0.84
CA THR A 102 12.11 7.37 0.38
C THR A 102 12.33 7.62 -1.11
N THR A 103 11.26 8.09 -1.78
CA THR A 103 11.34 8.76 -3.08
C THR A 103 11.19 10.26 -2.96
N ARG A 104 11.26 10.80 -1.73
CA ARG A 104 11.10 12.22 -1.43
C ARG A 104 9.67 12.73 -1.68
N GLY A 105 8.67 11.88 -1.41
CA GLY A 105 7.26 12.19 -1.64
C GLY A 105 6.74 13.42 -0.91
N PHE A 106 7.41 13.83 0.18
CA PHE A 106 7.06 15.03 0.96
C PHE A 106 7.90 16.26 0.58
N SER A 107 8.42 16.30 -0.64
CA SER A 107 9.07 17.47 -1.26
C SER A 107 8.22 18.00 -2.42
N GLU A 108 8.28 19.29 -2.69
CA GLU A 108 7.51 19.89 -3.79
C GLU A 108 7.96 19.38 -5.17
N TYR A 109 9.27 19.14 -5.35
CA TYR A 109 9.83 18.64 -6.59
C TYR A 109 10.77 17.47 -6.33
N VAL A 110 10.74 16.48 -7.22
CA VAL A 110 11.54 15.27 -7.11
C VAL A 110 12.25 14.98 -8.42
N LEU A 111 13.56 14.70 -8.34
CA LEU A 111 14.33 14.17 -9.46
C LEU A 111 14.12 12.67 -9.57
N ILE A 112 13.70 12.21 -10.73
CA ILE A 112 13.63 10.80 -11.08
C ILE A 112 14.74 10.50 -12.07
N PRO A 113 15.82 9.84 -11.63
CA PRO A 113 16.95 9.55 -12.48
C PRO A 113 16.64 8.39 -13.43
N ASN A 114 17.21 8.44 -14.64
CA ASN A 114 17.06 7.42 -15.68
C ASN A 114 15.59 7.02 -15.89
N ALA A 115 14.73 8.02 -16.09
CA ALA A 115 13.28 7.84 -16.15
C ALA A 115 12.87 7.00 -17.37
N GLU A 116 12.10 5.95 -17.11
CA GLU A 116 11.62 5.03 -18.13
C GLU A 116 10.15 4.71 -17.84
N LEU A 117 9.27 4.98 -18.80
CA LEU A 117 7.85 4.70 -18.67
C LEU A 117 7.60 3.18 -18.59
N GLY A 118 6.76 2.76 -17.65
CA GLY A 118 6.45 1.34 -17.39
C GLY A 118 7.46 0.60 -16.52
N LYS A 119 8.56 1.25 -16.09
CA LYS A 119 9.58 0.63 -15.25
C LYS A 119 9.77 1.33 -13.90
N GLY A 120 10.04 2.60 -13.90
CA GLY A 120 10.19 3.42 -12.68
C GLY A 120 9.16 4.54 -12.61
N VAL A 121 8.52 4.82 -13.73
CA VAL A 121 7.49 5.85 -13.87
C VAL A 121 6.29 5.24 -14.58
N TYR A 122 5.10 5.44 -14.06
CA TYR A 122 3.86 4.94 -14.64
C TYR A 122 2.92 6.10 -14.91
N ALA A 123 2.30 6.12 -16.09
CA ALA A 123 1.30 7.11 -16.44
C ALA A 123 0.04 6.91 -15.58
N VAL A 124 -0.54 8.01 -15.12
CA VAL A 124 -1.84 8.00 -14.44
C VAL A 124 -2.91 8.34 -15.45
N PRO A 125 -3.88 7.45 -15.70
CA PRO A 125 -4.98 7.70 -16.62
C PRO A 125 -5.81 8.94 -16.24
N ASP A 126 -6.37 9.62 -17.23
CA ASP A 126 -7.13 10.86 -17.00
C ASP A 126 -8.42 10.62 -16.19
N GLU A 127 -8.97 9.42 -16.26
CA GLU A 127 -10.18 9.00 -15.53
C GLU A 127 -9.95 8.88 -14.01
N ILE A 128 -8.68 8.75 -13.58
CA ILE A 128 -8.32 8.69 -12.16
C ILE A 128 -7.93 10.08 -11.70
N SER A 129 -8.61 10.62 -10.70
CA SER A 129 -8.23 11.90 -10.11
C SER A 129 -6.85 11.82 -9.44
N SER A 130 -6.13 12.94 -9.36
CA SER A 130 -4.83 12.96 -8.66
C SER A 130 -4.94 12.59 -7.18
N LYS A 131 -6.09 12.84 -6.55
CA LYS A 131 -6.36 12.43 -5.17
C LYS A 131 -6.45 10.91 -5.05
N GLU A 132 -7.17 10.25 -5.95
CA GLU A 132 -7.25 8.78 -6.01
C GLU A 132 -5.90 8.18 -6.39
N ALA A 133 -5.20 8.79 -7.33
CA ALA A 133 -3.88 8.33 -7.76
C ALA A 133 -2.81 8.34 -6.66
N SER A 134 -2.96 9.15 -5.61
CA SER A 134 -2.06 9.10 -4.44
C SER A 134 -2.15 7.78 -3.67
N LEU A 135 -3.20 6.98 -3.90
CA LEU A 135 -3.38 5.65 -3.31
C LEU A 135 -2.80 4.51 -4.16
N ILE A 136 -2.22 4.79 -5.34
CA ILE A 136 -1.69 3.74 -6.24
C ILE A 136 -0.64 2.89 -5.54
N GLU A 137 0.28 3.52 -4.81
CA GLU A 137 1.34 2.80 -4.09
C GLU A 137 0.77 1.82 -3.06
N PRO A 138 0.01 2.26 -2.03
CA PRO A 138 -0.53 1.34 -1.04
C PRO A 138 -1.52 0.34 -1.65
N PHE A 139 -2.27 0.72 -2.69
CA PHE A 139 -3.17 -0.20 -3.39
C PHE A 139 -2.38 -1.35 -4.04
N THR A 140 -1.20 -1.08 -4.64
CA THR A 140 -0.37 -2.13 -5.23
C THR A 140 0.17 -3.12 -4.18
N VAL A 141 0.40 -2.67 -2.95
CA VAL A 141 0.79 -3.55 -1.83
C VAL A 141 -0.33 -4.52 -1.50
N GLY A 142 -1.56 -4.05 -1.33
CA GLY A 142 -2.74 -4.90 -1.11
C GLY A 142 -3.01 -5.86 -2.28
N CYS A 143 -2.94 -5.38 -3.52
CA CYS A 143 -3.05 -6.21 -4.71
C CYS A 143 -1.99 -7.31 -4.76
N ARG A 144 -0.76 -6.99 -4.38
CA ARG A 144 0.34 -7.97 -4.32
C ARG A 144 0.06 -9.05 -3.27
N ALA A 145 -0.48 -8.69 -2.10
CA ALA A 145 -0.88 -9.65 -1.08
C ALA A 145 -1.95 -10.61 -1.62
N ALA A 146 -3.02 -10.07 -2.19
CA ALA A 146 -4.07 -10.86 -2.82
C ALA A 146 -3.51 -11.79 -3.91
N ARG A 147 -2.68 -11.28 -4.82
CA ARG A 147 -2.06 -12.08 -5.89
C ARG A 147 -1.18 -13.22 -5.35
N ARG A 148 -0.46 -12.98 -4.24
CA ARG A 148 0.41 -13.99 -3.63
C ARG A 148 -0.34 -15.09 -2.90
N SER A 149 -1.61 -14.90 -2.61
CA SER A 149 -2.48 -15.98 -2.12
C SER A 149 -2.95 -16.92 -3.23
N PHE A 150 -2.59 -16.65 -4.50
CA PHE A 150 -3.00 -17.42 -5.68
C PHE A 150 -4.52 -17.67 -5.70
N PRO A 151 -5.35 -16.60 -5.69
CA PRO A 151 -6.78 -16.72 -5.56
C PRO A 151 -7.39 -17.44 -6.77
N GLY A 152 -8.28 -18.40 -6.50
CA GLY A 152 -9.09 -19.11 -7.46
C GLY A 152 -10.49 -18.52 -7.57
N LYS A 153 -11.16 -18.79 -8.70
CA LYS A 153 -12.56 -18.38 -8.90
C LYS A 153 -13.47 -19.14 -7.93
N GLY A 154 -14.33 -18.41 -7.23
CA GLY A 154 -15.28 -18.96 -6.26
C GLY A 154 -14.71 -19.22 -4.87
N GLU A 155 -13.40 -18.97 -4.64
CA GLU A 155 -12.81 -19.09 -3.30
C GLU A 155 -13.29 -17.98 -2.36
N ASN A 156 -13.29 -18.29 -1.07
CA ASN A 156 -13.67 -17.36 -0.01
C ASN A 156 -12.45 -16.85 0.75
N ALA A 157 -12.54 -15.61 1.26
CA ALA A 157 -11.40 -15.00 1.93
C ALA A 157 -11.78 -14.22 3.20
N ILE A 158 -10.84 -14.20 4.16
CA ILE A 158 -10.85 -13.30 5.31
C ILE A 158 -9.62 -12.40 5.25
N VAL A 159 -9.82 -11.10 5.42
CA VAL A 159 -8.75 -10.09 5.51
C VAL A 159 -8.76 -9.48 6.90
N PHE A 160 -7.66 -9.58 7.61
CA PHE A 160 -7.45 -8.91 8.90
C PHE A 160 -6.85 -7.52 8.68
N GLY A 161 -7.58 -6.52 9.17
CA GLY A 161 -7.27 -5.09 8.99
C GLY A 161 -8.12 -4.44 7.90
N ALA A 162 -8.91 -3.44 8.29
CA ALA A 162 -9.71 -2.58 7.40
C ALA A 162 -9.01 -1.25 7.09
N GLY A 163 -7.68 -1.24 7.13
CA GLY A 163 -6.86 -0.13 6.65
C GLY A 163 -6.75 -0.11 5.13
N THR A 164 -5.99 0.84 4.59
CA THR A 164 -5.81 1.00 3.13
C THR A 164 -5.34 -0.29 2.45
N ILE A 165 -4.38 -0.97 3.05
CA ILE A 165 -3.81 -2.23 2.51
C ILE A 165 -4.86 -3.36 2.53
N GLY A 166 -5.58 -3.53 3.65
CA GLY A 166 -6.58 -4.60 3.76
C GLY A 166 -7.77 -4.39 2.82
N ILE A 167 -8.28 -3.16 2.70
CA ILE A 167 -9.33 -2.83 1.73
C ILE A 167 -8.85 -3.07 0.30
N ALA A 168 -7.63 -2.65 -0.04
CA ALA A 168 -7.05 -2.89 -1.36
C ALA A 168 -6.89 -4.40 -1.65
N ALA A 169 -6.46 -5.19 -0.67
CA ALA A 169 -6.38 -6.64 -0.81
C ALA A 169 -7.76 -7.27 -1.03
N ALA A 170 -8.78 -6.84 -0.29
CA ALA A 170 -10.15 -7.33 -0.43
C ALA A 170 -10.74 -7.00 -1.82
N ILE A 171 -10.54 -5.77 -2.31
CA ILE A 171 -10.94 -5.37 -3.67
C ILE A 171 -10.25 -6.25 -4.71
N ALA A 172 -8.93 -6.46 -4.56
CA ALA A 172 -8.16 -7.29 -5.47
C ALA A 172 -8.59 -8.76 -5.45
N LEU A 173 -8.91 -9.34 -4.29
CA LEU A 173 -9.47 -10.68 -4.17
C LEU A 173 -10.78 -10.82 -4.94
N LYS A 174 -11.69 -9.85 -4.82
CA LYS A 174 -12.93 -9.83 -5.61
C LYS A 174 -12.64 -9.73 -7.10
N PHE A 175 -11.70 -8.88 -7.51
CA PHE A 175 -11.27 -8.75 -8.89
C PHE A 175 -10.68 -10.05 -9.45
N PHE A 176 -9.94 -10.82 -8.66
CA PHE A 176 -9.40 -12.12 -9.05
C PHE A 176 -10.42 -13.27 -9.02
N GLY A 177 -11.64 -13.00 -8.57
CA GLY A 177 -12.76 -13.94 -8.68
C GLY A 177 -13.14 -14.63 -7.39
N CYS A 178 -12.66 -14.18 -6.22
CA CYS A 178 -13.16 -14.68 -4.93
C CYS A 178 -14.65 -14.36 -4.78
N ASP A 179 -15.40 -15.32 -4.23
CA ASP A 179 -16.86 -15.20 -4.07
C ASP A 179 -17.22 -14.32 -2.88
N LYS A 180 -16.90 -14.73 -1.67
CA LYS A 180 -17.15 -13.96 -0.46
C LYS A 180 -15.84 -13.49 0.17
N VAL A 181 -15.80 -12.22 0.58
CA VAL A 181 -14.66 -11.63 1.30
C VAL A 181 -15.18 -10.96 2.55
N MET A 182 -14.67 -11.36 3.71
CA MET A 182 -14.94 -10.74 5.00
C MET A 182 -13.71 -9.96 5.46
N ILE A 183 -13.92 -8.74 5.97
CA ILE A 183 -12.86 -7.90 6.55
C ILE A 183 -13.07 -7.82 8.06
N CYS A 184 -12.01 -8.09 8.81
CA CYS A 184 -11.98 -8.00 10.27
C CYS A 184 -11.15 -6.80 10.72
N ASP A 185 -11.67 -6.03 11.67
CA ASP A 185 -10.96 -4.91 12.32
C ASP A 185 -11.59 -4.64 13.68
N VAL A 186 -10.91 -3.90 14.54
CA VAL A 186 -11.48 -3.43 15.82
C VAL A 186 -12.15 -2.06 15.70
N SER A 187 -11.94 -1.34 14.61
CA SER A 187 -12.47 0.00 14.36
C SER A 187 -13.77 -0.04 13.59
N ASP A 188 -14.88 0.31 14.23
CA ASP A 188 -16.18 0.44 13.55
C ASP A 188 -16.14 1.45 12.40
N PHE A 189 -15.38 2.54 12.53
CA PHE A 189 -15.24 3.53 11.47
C PHE A 189 -14.66 2.91 10.19
N ARG A 190 -13.59 2.14 10.32
CA ARG A 190 -12.94 1.45 9.18
C ARG A 190 -13.85 0.36 8.61
N LEU A 191 -14.48 -0.43 9.46
CA LEU A 191 -15.41 -1.47 9.05
C LEU A 191 -16.63 -0.91 8.31
N ASN A 192 -17.16 0.24 8.73
CA ASN A 192 -18.25 0.90 8.00
C ASN A 192 -17.82 1.29 6.59
N LYS A 193 -16.58 1.75 6.37
CA LYS A 193 -16.05 2.01 5.03
C LYS A 193 -15.94 0.73 4.19
N ALA A 194 -15.48 -0.36 4.77
CA ALA A 194 -15.47 -1.66 4.10
C ALA A 194 -16.88 -2.14 3.73
N LYS A 195 -17.86 -1.94 4.61
CA LYS A 195 -19.27 -2.28 4.38
C LYS A 195 -19.89 -1.43 3.26
N GLU A 196 -19.60 -0.13 3.19
CA GLU A 196 -20.02 0.75 2.10
C GLU A 196 -19.51 0.26 0.73
N LEU A 197 -18.37 -0.44 0.69
CA LEU A 197 -17.80 -1.09 -0.50
C LEU A 197 -18.38 -2.48 -0.78
N GLY A 198 -19.34 -2.95 0.02
CA GLY A 198 -20.03 -4.22 -0.19
C GLY A 198 -19.34 -5.44 0.40
N PHE A 199 -18.37 -5.28 1.30
CA PHE A 199 -17.73 -6.39 1.99
C PHE A 199 -18.51 -6.84 3.23
N GLU A 200 -18.44 -8.13 3.52
CA GLU A 200 -18.81 -8.66 4.84
C GLU A 200 -17.80 -8.13 5.88
N ILE A 201 -18.28 -7.85 7.08
CA ILE A 201 -17.44 -7.26 8.13
C ILE A 201 -17.58 -8.02 9.45
N CYS A 202 -16.49 -8.02 10.24
CA CYS A 202 -16.45 -8.52 11.59
C CYS A 202 -15.67 -7.56 12.50
N ASN A 203 -16.30 -7.04 13.56
CA ASN A 203 -15.56 -6.33 14.60
C ASN A 203 -15.02 -7.33 15.61
N ASN A 204 -13.77 -7.75 15.41
CA ASN A 204 -13.11 -8.74 16.24
C ASN A 204 -12.75 -8.27 17.68
N GLY A 205 -12.96 -7.01 17.99
CA GLY A 205 -12.97 -6.53 19.38
C GLY A 205 -14.30 -6.74 20.10
N LYS A 206 -15.37 -7.10 19.37
CA LYS A 206 -16.74 -7.23 19.90
C LYS A 206 -17.39 -8.57 19.57
N GLU A 207 -16.96 -9.25 18.53
CA GLU A 207 -17.54 -10.48 18.01
C GLU A 207 -16.46 -11.57 17.88
N ASP A 208 -16.85 -12.83 18.07
CA ASP A 208 -16.00 -13.96 17.76
C ASP A 208 -15.91 -14.17 16.24
N ILE A 209 -14.69 -14.14 15.72
CA ILE A 209 -14.42 -14.23 14.26
C ILE A 209 -14.93 -15.55 13.70
N LYS A 210 -14.67 -16.68 14.39
CA LYS A 210 -15.06 -18.01 13.92
C LYS A 210 -16.58 -18.13 13.88
N ALA A 211 -17.27 -17.70 14.91
CA ALA A 211 -18.73 -17.71 14.95
C ALA A 211 -19.35 -16.79 13.89
N LYS A 212 -18.71 -15.67 13.58
CA LYS A 212 -19.13 -14.77 12.50
C LYS A 212 -18.89 -15.40 11.13
N ALA A 213 -17.71 -15.97 10.91
CA ALA A 213 -17.34 -16.64 9.67
C ALA A 213 -18.29 -17.82 9.36
N GLN A 214 -18.65 -18.62 10.34
CA GLN A 214 -19.60 -19.72 10.18
C GLN A 214 -21.03 -19.30 9.77
N LYS A 215 -21.40 -18.04 9.98
CA LYS A 215 -22.68 -17.47 9.50
C LYS A 215 -22.61 -16.95 8.07
N ILE A 216 -21.41 -16.65 7.58
CA ILE A 216 -21.18 -16.03 6.26
C ILE A 216 -20.76 -17.10 5.23
N PHE A 217 -19.88 -18.01 5.64
CA PHE A 217 -19.31 -19.05 4.82
C PHE A 217 -19.93 -20.40 5.13
N ASP A 218 -19.92 -21.29 4.15
CA ASP A 218 -20.38 -22.65 4.33
C ASP A 218 -19.48 -23.45 5.29
N GLY A 219 -19.93 -24.63 5.73
CA GLY A 219 -19.14 -25.51 6.58
C GLY A 219 -17.98 -26.17 5.82
N ALA A 220 -16.88 -26.41 6.52
CA ALA A 220 -15.70 -27.11 6.02
C ALA A 220 -15.06 -27.95 7.13
N VAL A 221 -14.00 -28.69 6.79
CA VAL A 221 -13.25 -29.52 7.74
C VAL A 221 -11.79 -28.99 7.83
N SER A 222 -11.29 -28.88 9.05
CA SER A 222 -9.89 -28.62 9.37
C SER A 222 -9.26 -29.86 10.04
N ALA A 223 -7.95 -29.78 10.31
CA ALA A 223 -7.27 -30.78 11.13
C ALA A 223 -7.81 -30.85 12.59
N LEU A 224 -8.47 -29.79 13.05
CA LEU A 224 -9.02 -29.66 14.41
C LEU A 224 -10.55 -29.88 14.47
N GLY A 225 -11.19 -30.36 13.38
CA GLY A 225 -12.62 -30.61 13.29
C GLY A 225 -13.35 -29.62 12.38
N GLU A 226 -14.61 -29.35 12.68
CA GLU A 226 -15.48 -28.48 11.86
C GLU A 226 -14.99 -27.02 11.88
N THR A 227 -15.04 -26.39 10.71
CA THR A 227 -14.67 -25.00 10.49
C THR A 227 -15.55 -24.37 9.39
N CYS A 228 -15.15 -23.22 8.86
CA CYS A 228 -15.83 -22.53 7.77
C CYS A 228 -15.05 -22.66 6.44
N ASP A 229 -15.77 -22.57 5.33
CA ASP A 229 -15.23 -22.70 3.97
C ASP A 229 -14.49 -21.41 3.54
N VAL A 230 -13.30 -21.19 4.12
CA VAL A 230 -12.42 -20.06 3.80
C VAL A 230 -11.09 -20.58 3.28
N ASP A 231 -10.73 -20.16 2.07
CA ASP A 231 -9.54 -20.61 1.36
C ASP A 231 -8.34 -19.73 1.63
N ILE A 232 -8.57 -18.42 1.82
CA ILE A 232 -7.54 -17.39 1.86
C ILE A 232 -7.68 -16.53 3.11
N TYR A 233 -6.57 -16.34 3.78
CA TYR A 233 -6.43 -15.41 4.89
C TYR A 233 -5.33 -14.41 4.57
N ILE A 234 -5.60 -13.10 4.72
CA ILE A 234 -4.59 -12.04 4.55
C ILE A 234 -4.46 -11.26 5.86
N ASP A 235 -3.27 -11.23 6.41
CA ASP A 235 -2.93 -10.34 7.51
C ASP A 235 -2.38 -9.01 6.96
N ALA A 236 -3.18 -7.96 7.06
CA ALA A 236 -2.85 -6.58 6.74
C ALA A 236 -2.91 -5.67 7.98
N ALA A 237 -2.92 -6.25 9.18
CA ALA A 237 -2.97 -5.54 10.45
C ALA A 237 -1.68 -5.72 11.27
N GLY A 238 -1.02 -6.87 11.17
CA GLY A 238 0.17 -7.20 11.95
C GLY A 238 -0.09 -7.25 13.46
N ALA A 239 -1.30 -7.59 13.88
CA ALA A 239 -1.68 -7.63 15.29
C ALA A 239 -1.48 -9.04 15.87
N ASP A 240 -1.25 -9.10 17.18
CA ASP A 240 -1.15 -10.37 17.90
C ASP A 240 -2.45 -11.19 17.77
N GLY A 241 -2.34 -12.51 17.78
CA GLY A 241 -3.47 -13.44 17.72
C GLY A 241 -4.04 -13.72 16.32
N ILE A 242 -3.58 -13.06 15.26
CA ILE A 242 -4.08 -13.30 13.88
C ILE A 242 -3.64 -14.67 13.36
N ILE A 243 -2.41 -15.07 13.63
CA ILE A 243 -1.89 -16.38 13.23
C ILE A 243 -2.64 -17.49 13.97
N GLU A 244 -2.90 -17.33 15.26
CA GLU A 244 -3.68 -18.25 16.08
C GLU A 244 -5.14 -18.37 15.57
N ASN A 245 -5.74 -17.25 15.19
CA ASN A 245 -7.07 -17.28 14.55
C ASN A 245 -7.05 -18.11 13.25
N TYR A 246 -6.05 -17.88 12.38
CA TYR A 246 -5.88 -18.68 11.16
C TYR A 246 -5.71 -20.17 11.49
N GLN A 247 -4.83 -20.52 12.44
CA GLN A 247 -4.60 -21.91 12.83
C GLN A 247 -5.87 -22.61 13.36
N SER A 248 -6.71 -21.88 14.09
CA SER A 248 -7.95 -22.42 14.68
C SER A 248 -9.10 -22.55 13.67
N MET A 249 -9.05 -21.78 12.57
CA MET A 249 -10.14 -21.67 11.59
C MET A 249 -9.79 -22.21 10.22
N GLY A 250 -8.51 -22.32 9.88
CA GLY A 250 -8.06 -22.71 8.56
C GLY A 250 -8.52 -24.11 8.18
N LYS A 251 -9.29 -24.24 7.08
CA LYS A 251 -9.62 -25.53 6.49
C LYS A 251 -8.38 -26.17 5.84
N ILE A 252 -8.49 -27.45 5.50
CA ILE A 252 -7.43 -28.17 4.76
C ILE A 252 -7.15 -27.40 3.45
N ASN A 253 -5.87 -27.18 3.15
CA ASN A 253 -5.35 -26.43 2.00
C ASN A 253 -5.66 -24.92 2.00
N SER A 254 -6.16 -24.36 3.09
CA SER A 254 -6.24 -22.90 3.20
C SER A 254 -4.84 -22.27 3.22
N ARG A 255 -4.76 -21.02 2.81
CA ARG A 255 -3.50 -20.29 2.64
C ARG A 255 -3.55 -18.98 3.44
N MET A 256 -2.41 -18.60 4.03
CA MET A 256 -2.26 -17.31 4.70
C MET A 256 -1.15 -16.49 4.06
N VAL A 257 -1.39 -15.21 3.87
CA VAL A 257 -0.40 -14.22 3.43
C VAL A 257 -0.29 -13.14 4.49
N VAL A 258 0.93 -12.86 4.92
CA VAL A 258 1.25 -11.73 5.81
C VAL A 258 1.88 -10.62 4.97
N VAL A 259 1.43 -9.37 5.18
CA VAL A 259 1.86 -8.18 4.44
C VAL A 259 2.96 -7.43 5.16
#